data_b44b4a6c20c9412e6d7f4a2f5e402697
#
_entry.id   b44b4a6c20c9412e6d7f4a2f5e402697
#
_cell.length_a   1.000
_cell.length_b   1.000
_cell.length_c   1.000
_cell.angle_alpha   90.00
_cell.angle_beta   90.00
_cell.angle_gamma   90.00
#
_symmetry.space_group_name_H-M   'P 1'
#
loop_
_entity.id
_entity.type
_entity.pdbx_description
1 polymer ?
#
loop_
_entity_poly.entity_id
_entity_poly.type
_entity_poly.pdbx_seq_one_letter_code
_entity_poly.pdbx_strand_id
1 'polypeptide(L)'
;MSRELREPNEKLGAVLALAGISNAGLARRVNDLGAQRGLTLRYDKTSVARWVSKGMVPQGAAPHLIAAAIGSKLGRPVPLHEIGLADADPAPEVGLAFPRDVGAAVRSATDLYRLDLAGRRGGGGIWQSLAGSFSVSAYATPASRWLISPADGSVAREPAARVTGPPAAKAPGTSGAPAASAAPGAPTTPTAPGAPPAPPGPATPAPGPAAGPDAGRQGPAVQAPVPQQPVPQQPSPQQPAADPAPQRVGHSDVAKLREAADDARRWDSKYGGGDWRSSMVPECLRVDAAPLLLGSYTDEVGRALFGATAELTRLAGWMAFDTGQQEAAQRYYIQALRLARAAGDVPLGGYVLASMSLQATYRDFPDEGVDLAQAAVERNRGLATARTMSFFRLVEARAHAKAGDPAAAGAALRAAEGWLERSREGDPDPVWLGFYSYDRFAADAAECYRDLRLPRQVRRFTEQALSRPTEEYVRSHGLRLVVSAVAELESGNLDAACAAGTRAVEVAGRISSARTTEYVRDLLHRLEPYGDEPRVAELRERARPLLVAPA
;
A
#
# COMPACT_ATOMS: atom_id res chain seq x y z
N MET A 1 18.44 -23.27 -33.91
CA MET A 1 18.61 -22.84 -32.49
C MET A 1 18.79 -24.10 -31.66
N SER A 2 20.02 -24.40 -31.26
CA SER A 2 20.38 -25.58 -30.46
C SER A 2 19.74 -25.47 -29.08
N ARG A 3 18.92 -26.45 -28.72
CA ARG A 3 18.38 -26.60 -27.36
C ARG A 3 19.56 -27.00 -26.48
N GLU A 4 20.10 -26.07 -25.68
CA GLU A 4 21.04 -26.40 -24.64
C GLU A 4 20.35 -27.38 -23.69
N LEU A 5 20.93 -28.58 -23.54
CA LEU A 5 20.53 -29.58 -22.57
C LEU A 5 20.93 -29.04 -21.20
N ARG A 6 19.96 -28.58 -20.40
CA ARG A 6 20.21 -28.16 -19.03
C ARG A 6 20.49 -29.39 -18.17
N GLU A 7 21.40 -29.22 -17.20
CA GLU A 7 21.71 -30.26 -16.22
C GLU A 7 20.55 -30.49 -15.23
N PRO A 8 20.38 -31.70 -14.69
CA PRO A 8 19.40 -31.98 -13.63
C PRO A 8 19.55 -31.03 -12.45
N ASN A 9 18.43 -30.62 -11.85
CA ASN A 9 18.44 -29.82 -10.64
C ASN A 9 18.53 -30.74 -9.41
N GLU A 10 19.76 -31.17 -9.10
CA GLU A 10 20.03 -32.05 -7.97
C GLU A 10 19.67 -31.42 -6.61
N LYS A 11 19.82 -30.08 -6.49
CA LYS A 11 19.47 -29.35 -5.26
C LYS A 11 18.00 -29.45 -4.96
N LEU A 12 17.11 -29.26 -5.95
CA LEU A 12 15.67 -29.42 -5.75
C LEU A 12 15.33 -30.85 -5.35
N GLY A 13 15.95 -31.83 -6.01
CA GLY A 13 15.76 -33.26 -5.66
C GLY A 13 16.16 -33.57 -4.23
N ALA A 14 17.32 -33.09 -3.78
CA ALA A 14 17.83 -33.30 -2.42
C ALA A 14 16.93 -32.65 -1.36
N VAL A 15 16.46 -31.42 -1.58
CA VAL A 15 15.61 -30.71 -0.63
C VAL A 15 14.19 -31.31 -0.58
N LEU A 16 13.65 -31.82 -1.70
CA LEU A 16 12.40 -32.57 -1.71
C LEU A 16 12.49 -33.88 -0.90
N ALA A 17 13.60 -34.61 -1.03
CA ALA A 17 13.85 -35.81 -0.23
C ALA A 17 13.96 -35.47 1.26
N LEU A 18 14.69 -34.40 1.62
CA LEU A 18 14.79 -33.91 3.00
C LEU A 18 13.43 -33.54 3.60
N ALA A 19 12.59 -32.87 2.80
CA ALA A 19 11.24 -32.46 3.22
C ALA A 19 10.23 -33.61 3.23
N GLY A 20 10.56 -34.78 2.69
CA GLY A 20 9.64 -35.91 2.52
C GLY A 20 8.47 -35.57 1.59
N ILE A 21 8.70 -34.74 0.57
CA ILE A 21 7.67 -34.31 -0.37
C ILE A 21 7.82 -35.09 -1.70
N SER A 22 6.78 -35.82 -2.11
CA SER A 22 6.75 -36.44 -3.43
C SER A 22 6.49 -35.39 -4.54
N ASN A 23 6.87 -35.70 -5.78
CA ASN A 23 6.61 -34.82 -6.92
C ASN A 23 5.12 -34.45 -7.08
N ALA A 24 4.22 -35.42 -6.85
CA ALA A 24 2.78 -35.16 -6.86
C ALA A 24 2.34 -34.29 -5.68
N GLY A 25 2.94 -34.50 -4.50
CA GLY A 25 2.68 -33.70 -3.30
C GLY A 25 3.14 -32.25 -3.47
N LEU A 26 4.32 -32.02 -4.09
CA LEU A 26 4.78 -30.66 -4.40
C LEU A 26 3.85 -29.98 -5.40
N ALA A 27 3.51 -30.66 -6.51
CA ALA A 27 2.63 -30.10 -7.54
C ALA A 27 1.30 -29.62 -6.94
N ARG A 28 0.67 -30.46 -6.10
CA ARG A 28 -0.57 -30.13 -5.41
C ARG A 28 -0.40 -28.88 -4.53
N ARG A 29 0.61 -28.86 -3.64
CA ARG A 29 0.87 -27.72 -2.75
C ARG A 29 1.12 -26.41 -3.50
N VAL A 30 1.87 -26.48 -4.61
CA VAL A 30 2.15 -25.30 -5.45
C VAL A 30 0.86 -24.81 -6.11
N ASN A 31 0.00 -25.70 -6.59
CA ASN A 31 -1.29 -25.33 -7.15
C ASN A 31 -2.21 -24.73 -6.08
N ASP A 32 -2.27 -25.33 -4.88
CA ASP A 32 -3.07 -24.86 -3.76
C ASP A 32 -2.62 -23.47 -3.29
N LEU A 33 -1.31 -23.28 -3.12
CA LEU A 33 -0.73 -21.98 -2.79
C LEU A 33 -0.96 -20.94 -3.90
N GLY A 34 -0.93 -21.37 -5.16
CA GLY A 34 -1.30 -20.53 -6.29
C GLY A 34 -2.76 -20.12 -6.24
N ALA A 35 -3.67 -21.07 -6.03
CA ALA A 35 -5.11 -20.80 -5.93
C ALA A 35 -5.46 -19.85 -4.78
N GLN A 36 -4.80 -19.99 -3.63
CA GLN A 36 -4.94 -19.03 -2.50
C GLN A 36 -4.53 -17.59 -2.87
N ARG A 37 -3.76 -17.42 -3.94
CA ARG A 37 -3.28 -16.13 -4.45
C ARG A 37 -3.92 -15.73 -5.79
N GLY A 38 -5.05 -16.35 -6.13
CA GLY A 38 -5.77 -16.05 -7.37
C GLY A 38 -5.08 -16.55 -8.65
N LEU A 39 -4.07 -17.44 -8.53
CA LEU A 39 -3.37 -18.01 -9.68
C LEU A 39 -3.99 -19.34 -10.11
N THR A 40 -4.29 -19.51 -11.39
CA THR A 40 -4.73 -20.78 -11.95
C THR A 40 -3.53 -21.58 -12.43
N LEU A 41 -2.90 -22.33 -11.52
CA LEU A 41 -1.77 -23.21 -11.83
C LEU A 41 -2.25 -24.64 -12.02
N ARG A 42 -1.64 -25.35 -12.98
CA ARG A 42 -2.01 -26.75 -13.34
C ARG A 42 -0.76 -27.63 -13.42
N TYR A 43 0.08 -27.57 -12.40
CA TYR A 43 1.25 -28.42 -12.32
C TYR A 43 0.84 -29.83 -11.88
N ASP A 44 1.55 -30.83 -12.41
CA ASP A 44 1.39 -32.24 -12.08
C ASP A 44 2.75 -32.87 -11.70
N LYS A 45 2.72 -34.16 -11.36
CA LYS A 45 3.95 -34.91 -11.05
C LYS A 45 4.99 -34.86 -12.14
N THR A 46 4.55 -34.76 -13.41
CA THR A 46 5.43 -34.72 -14.59
C THR A 46 6.12 -33.37 -14.72
N SER A 47 5.43 -32.28 -14.37
CA SER A 47 6.01 -30.94 -14.30
C SER A 47 7.16 -30.91 -13.31
N VAL A 48 6.95 -31.40 -12.08
CA VAL A 48 7.97 -31.47 -11.05
C VAL A 48 9.13 -32.40 -11.44
N ALA A 49 8.83 -33.56 -12.02
CA ALA A 49 9.86 -34.46 -12.52
C ALA A 49 10.77 -33.78 -13.59
N ARG A 50 10.20 -32.95 -14.46
CA ARG A 50 10.98 -32.17 -15.45
C ARG A 50 11.86 -31.10 -14.79
N TRP A 51 11.39 -30.46 -13.72
CA TRP A 51 12.20 -29.50 -12.97
C TRP A 51 13.40 -30.16 -12.32
N VAL A 52 13.21 -31.34 -11.72
CA VAL A 52 14.29 -32.09 -11.05
C VAL A 52 15.21 -32.75 -12.07
N SER A 53 14.69 -33.58 -12.99
CA SER A 53 15.50 -34.46 -13.84
C SER A 53 16.03 -33.82 -15.11
N LYS A 54 15.40 -32.72 -15.59
CA LYS A 54 15.80 -32.03 -16.83
C LYS A 54 16.24 -30.59 -16.57
N GLY A 55 16.37 -30.16 -15.31
CA GLY A 55 16.76 -28.80 -14.96
C GLY A 55 15.86 -27.70 -15.56
N MET A 56 14.60 -28.05 -15.87
CA MET A 56 13.68 -27.04 -16.39
C MET A 56 13.35 -26.06 -15.28
N VAL A 57 13.50 -24.77 -15.55
CA VAL A 57 13.16 -23.70 -14.60
C VAL A 57 11.68 -23.35 -14.77
N PRO A 58 10.87 -23.50 -13.72
CA PRO A 58 9.48 -23.06 -13.74
C PRO A 58 9.41 -21.53 -13.87
N GLN A 59 8.41 -21.03 -14.59
CA GLN A 59 8.27 -19.60 -14.91
C GLN A 59 7.33 -18.89 -13.94
N GLY A 60 7.42 -17.57 -13.89
CA GLY A 60 6.53 -16.71 -13.10
C GLY A 60 6.65 -16.92 -11.59
N ALA A 61 5.52 -17.04 -10.89
CA ALA A 61 5.46 -17.23 -9.44
C ALA A 61 5.92 -18.63 -8.96
N ALA A 62 6.01 -19.61 -9.84
CA ALA A 62 6.23 -21.00 -9.45
C ALA A 62 7.52 -21.24 -8.63
N PRO A 63 8.69 -20.64 -8.93
CA PRO A 63 9.89 -20.81 -8.11
C PRO A 63 9.67 -20.43 -6.65
N HIS A 64 9.02 -19.31 -6.40
CA HIS A 64 8.72 -18.81 -5.05
C HIS A 64 7.67 -19.68 -4.34
N LEU A 65 6.66 -20.16 -5.08
CA LEU A 65 5.65 -21.07 -4.54
C LEU A 65 6.24 -22.44 -4.19
N ILE A 66 7.20 -22.93 -4.96
CA ILE A 66 7.97 -24.15 -4.68
C ILE A 66 8.75 -23.96 -3.38
N ALA A 67 9.49 -22.86 -3.25
CA ALA A 67 10.25 -22.53 -2.04
C ALA A 67 9.33 -22.44 -0.82
N ALA A 68 8.18 -21.76 -0.94
CA ALA A 68 7.18 -21.63 0.12
C ALA A 68 6.56 -22.99 0.51
N ALA A 69 6.21 -23.83 -0.47
CA ALA A 69 5.64 -25.16 -0.23
C ALA A 69 6.60 -26.08 0.52
N ILE A 70 7.88 -26.02 0.16
CA ILE A 70 8.95 -26.79 0.83
C ILE A 70 9.22 -26.21 2.22
N GLY A 71 9.33 -24.89 2.34
CA GLY A 71 9.56 -24.18 3.59
C GLY A 71 8.51 -24.45 4.65
N SER A 72 7.23 -24.43 4.26
CA SER A 72 6.10 -24.81 5.13
C SER A 72 6.22 -26.25 5.67
N LYS A 73 6.81 -27.17 4.91
CA LYS A 73 7.00 -28.56 5.35
C LYS A 73 8.22 -28.72 6.25
N LEU A 74 9.29 -27.93 6.01
CA LEU A 74 10.52 -27.96 6.80
C LEU A 74 10.45 -27.09 8.05
N GLY A 75 9.40 -26.28 8.21
CA GLY A 75 9.28 -25.34 9.33
C GLY A 75 10.28 -24.18 9.30
N ARG A 76 10.89 -23.91 8.13
CA ARG A 76 11.84 -22.80 7.94
C ARG A 76 11.76 -22.21 6.54
N PRO A 77 12.19 -20.94 6.36
CA PRO A 77 12.32 -20.37 5.02
C PRO A 77 13.33 -21.17 4.18
N VAL A 78 13.01 -21.38 2.90
CA VAL A 78 13.89 -22.04 1.93
C VAL A 78 14.20 -21.03 0.82
N PRO A 79 15.43 -20.53 0.71
CA PRO A 79 15.80 -19.58 -0.33
C PRO A 79 15.94 -20.28 -1.70
N LEU A 80 15.72 -19.54 -2.81
CA LEU A 80 15.74 -20.10 -4.17
C LEU A 80 17.09 -20.75 -4.53
N HIS A 81 18.21 -20.25 -4.03
CA HIS A 81 19.54 -20.83 -4.30
C HIS A 81 19.71 -22.22 -3.67
N GLU A 82 19.03 -22.49 -2.56
CA GLU A 82 19.06 -23.80 -1.88
C GLU A 82 18.37 -24.89 -2.70
N ILE A 83 17.35 -24.50 -3.46
CA ILE A 83 16.60 -25.40 -4.36
C ILE A 83 17.06 -25.32 -5.82
N GLY A 84 18.18 -24.67 -6.08
CA GLY A 84 18.75 -24.57 -7.43
C GLY A 84 17.90 -23.79 -8.43
N LEU A 85 17.09 -22.84 -7.96
CA LEU A 85 16.25 -21.96 -8.77
C LEU A 85 16.67 -20.49 -8.65
N ALA A 86 17.92 -20.22 -8.29
CA ALA A 86 18.45 -18.86 -8.16
C ALA A 86 18.39 -18.06 -9.50
N ASP A 87 18.52 -18.76 -10.63
CA ASP A 87 18.43 -18.16 -11.98
C ASP A 87 16.99 -18.01 -12.49
N ALA A 88 16.00 -18.53 -11.75
CA ALA A 88 14.63 -18.12 -11.98
C ALA A 88 14.56 -16.63 -11.65
N ASP A 89 14.00 -15.81 -12.57
CA ASP A 89 13.89 -14.35 -12.40
C ASP A 89 13.73 -14.00 -10.92
N PRO A 90 14.76 -13.44 -10.25
CA PRO A 90 14.64 -13.09 -8.85
C PRO A 90 13.46 -12.16 -8.75
N ALA A 91 12.62 -12.36 -7.73
CA ALA A 91 11.57 -11.39 -7.44
C ALA A 91 12.24 -10.01 -7.38
N PRO A 92 11.84 -9.05 -8.24
CA PRO A 92 12.53 -7.77 -8.26
C PRO A 92 12.52 -7.16 -6.86
N GLU A 93 13.66 -6.64 -6.40
CA GLU A 93 13.78 -5.96 -5.09
C GLU A 93 13.01 -4.63 -5.03
N VAL A 94 12.14 -4.41 -6.03
CA VAL A 94 11.30 -3.21 -6.11
C VAL A 94 10.47 -3.05 -4.84
N GLY A 95 10.55 -1.87 -4.26
CA GLY A 95 9.81 -1.52 -3.05
C GLY A 95 10.36 -2.11 -1.74
N LEU A 96 11.38 -2.99 -1.73
CA LEU A 96 12.01 -3.51 -0.52
C LEU A 96 13.12 -2.61 0.02
N ALA A 97 13.68 -1.75 -0.83
CA ALA A 97 14.76 -0.86 -0.42
C ALA A 97 14.28 0.21 0.58
N PHE A 98 15.12 0.48 1.58
CA PHE A 98 14.92 1.57 2.55
C PHE A 98 16.15 2.50 2.54
N PRO A 99 16.34 3.31 1.48
CA PRO A 99 17.53 4.11 1.29
C PRO A 99 17.62 5.26 2.30
N ARG A 100 18.85 5.73 2.58
CA ARG A 100 19.08 6.90 3.45
C ARG A 100 18.78 8.20 2.71
N ASP A 101 19.17 8.29 1.45
CA ASP A 101 18.99 9.46 0.60
C ASP A 101 17.53 9.65 0.19
N VAL A 102 17.03 10.90 0.24
CA VAL A 102 15.64 11.26 -0.09
C VAL A 102 15.36 11.03 -1.58
N GLY A 103 16.30 11.39 -2.46
CA GLY A 103 16.13 11.19 -3.90
C GLY A 103 16.06 9.72 -4.27
N ALA A 104 16.86 8.87 -3.62
CA ALA A 104 16.78 7.42 -3.78
C ALA A 104 15.46 6.85 -3.22
N ALA A 105 14.93 7.42 -2.13
CA ALA A 105 13.63 7.05 -1.58
C ALA A 105 12.49 7.38 -2.56
N VAL A 106 12.51 8.56 -3.16
CA VAL A 106 11.54 8.96 -4.19
C VAL A 106 11.59 8.00 -5.39
N ARG A 107 12.80 7.67 -5.88
CA ARG A 107 12.95 6.70 -6.98
C ARG A 107 12.37 5.34 -6.61
N SER A 108 12.71 4.78 -5.43
CA SER A 108 12.21 3.48 -4.99
C SER A 108 10.69 3.43 -4.90
N ALA A 109 10.05 4.47 -4.37
CA ALA A 109 8.60 4.57 -4.29
C ALA A 109 7.96 4.71 -5.68
N THR A 110 8.48 5.60 -6.52
CA THR A 110 7.93 5.82 -7.88
C THR A 110 8.09 4.59 -8.78
N ASP A 111 9.16 3.83 -8.63
CA ASP A 111 9.37 2.57 -9.37
C ASP A 111 8.34 1.51 -8.94
N LEU A 112 8.05 1.41 -7.63
CA LEU A 112 6.98 0.54 -7.12
C LEU A 112 5.62 0.91 -7.73
N TYR A 113 5.26 2.19 -7.75
CA TYR A 113 3.98 2.65 -8.29
C TYR A 113 3.83 2.39 -9.81
N ARG A 114 4.92 2.54 -10.57
CA ARG A 114 4.92 2.24 -12.01
C ARG A 114 4.74 0.76 -12.29
N LEU A 115 5.42 -0.09 -11.53
CA LEU A 115 5.39 -1.54 -11.73
C LEU A 115 4.07 -2.17 -11.31
N ASP A 116 3.42 -1.69 -10.27
CA ASP A 116 2.10 -2.18 -9.84
C ASP A 116 1.07 -2.04 -10.97
N LEU A 117 1.02 -0.90 -11.63
CA LEU A 117 0.03 -0.65 -12.69
C LEU A 117 0.36 -1.31 -14.03
N ALA A 118 1.63 -1.43 -14.38
CA ALA A 118 2.03 -2.18 -15.57
C ALA A 118 1.47 -3.61 -15.50
N GLY A 119 1.45 -4.16 -14.29
CA GLY A 119 0.92 -5.46 -14.02
C GLY A 119 -0.59 -5.62 -14.12
N ARG A 120 -1.34 -4.63 -13.71
CA ARG A 120 -2.81 -4.67 -13.76
C ARG A 120 -3.36 -4.63 -15.18
N ARG A 121 -2.68 -3.97 -16.12
CA ARG A 121 -3.07 -3.88 -17.53
C ARG A 121 -2.78 -5.15 -18.34
N GLY A 122 -1.85 -5.99 -17.89
CA GLY A 122 -1.41 -7.21 -18.57
C GLY A 122 -2.06 -8.52 -18.07
N GLY A 123 -3.05 -8.45 -17.20
CA GLY A 123 -3.80 -9.64 -16.73
C GLY A 123 -3.04 -10.56 -15.77
N GLY A 124 -1.83 -10.20 -15.35
CA GLY A 124 -1.05 -11.08 -14.49
C GLY A 124 0.05 -10.43 -13.66
N GLY A 125 0.39 -9.25 -13.95
CA GLY A 125 1.27 -8.32 -13.26
C GLY A 125 2.46 -8.84 -12.45
N ILE A 126 3.28 -7.89 -12.05
CA ILE A 126 4.45 -8.12 -11.19
C ILE A 126 4.09 -8.90 -9.90
N TRP A 127 2.88 -8.72 -9.37
CA TRP A 127 2.46 -9.41 -8.15
C TRP A 127 2.31 -10.92 -8.31
N GLN A 128 2.04 -11.40 -9.52
CA GLN A 128 2.06 -12.84 -9.80
C GLN A 128 3.49 -13.39 -9.80
N SER A 129 4.45 -12.68 -10.35
CA SER A 129 5.86 -13.09 -10.31
C SER A 129 6.46 -12.99 -8.91
N LEU A 130 5.90 -12.13 -8.05
CA LEU A 130 6.30 -11.94 -6.67
C LEU A 130 5.53 -12.82 -5.66
N ALA A 131 4.54 -13.59 -6.11
CA ALA A 131 3.76 -14.45 -5.23
C ALA A 131 4.68 -15.43 -4.45
N GLY A 132 4.52 -15.45 -3.13
CA GLY A 132 5.38 -16.25 -2.24
C GLY A 132 6.69 -15.59 -1.82
N SER A 133 7.00 -14.36 -2.30
CA SER A 133 8.22 -13.63 -1.91
C SER A 133 8.06 -12.84 -0.59
N PHE A 134 6.92 -12.93 0.09
CA PHE A 134 6.77 -12.32 1.41
C PHE A 134 7.79 -12.92 2.39
N SER A 135 8.52 -12.05 3.07
CA SER A 135 9.46 -12.44 4.12
C SER A 135 9.41 -11.43 5.26
N VAL A 136 9.06 -11.88 6.45
CA VAL A 136 8.98 -11.00 7.63
C VAL A 136 10.31 -10.32 7.92
N SER A 137 11.45 -10.97 7.62
CA SER A 137 12.78 -10.39 7.80
C SER A 137 13.05 -9.14 6.95
N ALA A 138 12.29 -8.92 5.87
CA ALA A 138 12.39 -7.68 5.09
C ALA A 138 11.97 -6.44 5.89
N TYR A 139 11.26 -6.61 7.01
CA TYR A 139 10.91 -5.53 7.91
C TYR A 139 12.03 -5.12 8.87
N ALA A 140 13.00 -5.99 9.14
CA ALA A 140 14.03 -5.76 10.15
C ALA A 140 14.84 -4.47 9.88
N THR A 141 15.35 -4.28 8.67
CA THR A 141 16.10 -3.06 8.31
C THR A 141 15.25 -1.79 8.33
N PRO A 142 14.04 -1.73 7.74
CA PRO A 142 13.15 -0.57 7.85
C PRO A 142 12.83 -0.21 9.31
N ALA A 143 12.41 -1.16 10.13
CA ALA A 143 12.05 -0.94 11.54
C ALA A 143 13.26 -0.45 12.36
N SER A 144 14.42 -1.11 12.23
CA SER A 144 15.64 -0.70 12.91
C SER A 144 16.06 0.72 12.51
N ARG A 145 16.07 1.04 11.21
CA ARG A 145 16.41 2.39 10.75
C ARG A 145 15.40 3.44 11.20
N TRP A 146 14.14 3.09 11.30
CA TRP A 146 13.13 3.98 11.87
C TRP A 146 13.43 4.32 13.33
N LEU A 147 13.79 3.34 14.13
CA LEU A 147 14.08 3.54 15.56
C LEU A 147 15.31 4.40 15.82
N ILE A 148 16.41 4.14 15.12
CA ILE A 148 17.73 4.72 15.44
C ILE A 148 18.11 5.94 14.59
N SER A 149 17.45 6.17 13.45
CA SER A 149 17.80 7.27 12.57
C SER A 149 16.84 8.45 12.77
N PRO A 150 17.33 9.68 12.83
CA PRO A 150 16.47 10.87 12.84
C PRO A 150 15.70 10.99 11.52
N ALA A 151 14.68 11.85 11.51
CA ALA A 151 14.05 12.31 10.27
C ALA A 151 15.09 12.94 9.33
N ASP A 152 14.78 12.98 8.04
CA ASP A 152 15.65 13.62 7.06
C ASP A 152 15.79 15.12 7.37
N GLY A 153 17.02 15.67 7.27
CA GLY A 153 17.31 17.06 7.64
C GLY A 153 16.56 18.06 6.78
N SER A 154 16.47 17.81 5.47
CA SER A 154 15.65 18.57 4.54
C SER A 154 15.15 17.66 3.42
N VAL A 155 13.97 17.96 2.92
CA VAL A 155 13.34 17.34 1.74
C VAL A 155 13.13 18.34 0.60
N ALA A 156 13.55 19.61 0.77
CA ALA A 156 13.44 20.64 -0.25
C ALA A 156 14.05 20.18 -1.58
N ARG A 157 13.38 20.50 -2.66
CA ARG A 157 13.84 20.20 -4.02
C ARG A 157 13.72 21.44 -4.89
N GLU A 158 14.87 22.07 -5.15
CA GLU A 158 14.94 23.22 -6.04
C GLU A 158 14.90 22.77 -7.51
N PRO A 159 14.35 23.61 -8.42
CA PRO A 159 14.48 23.37 -9.84
C PRO A 159 15.97 23.36 -10.19
N ALA A 160 16.42 22.38 -10.98
CA ALA A 160 17.80 22.33 -11.45
C ALA A 160 18.13 23.70 -12.08
N ALA A 161 19.11 24.41 -11.50
CA ALA A 161 19.57 25.68 -12.04
C ALA A 161 19.94 25.44 -13.51
N ARG A 162 19.36 26.22 -14.43
CA ARG A 162 19.82 26.22 -15.81
C ARG A 162 21.31 26.53 -15.76
N VAL A 163 22.15 25.64 -16.22
CA VAL A 163 23.56 25.92 -16.48
C VAL A 163 23.56 26.97 -17.59
N THR A 164 23.46 28.24 -17.20
CA THR A 164 23.81 29.34 -18.09
C THR A 164 25.30 29.23 -18.33
N GLY A 165 25.68 29.22 -19.59
CA GLY A 165 27.05 29.01 -20.05
C GLY A 165 28.13 29.78 -19.30
N PRO A 166 29.40 29.45 -19.55
CA PRO A 166 30.51 29.95 -18.73
C PRO A 166 30.51 31.49 -18.65
N PRO A 167 30.80 32.03 -17.45
CA PRO A 167 30.83 33.48 -17.28
C PRO A 167 31.88 34.11 -18.23
N ALA A 168 31.42 35.05 -19.02
CA ALA A 168 32.31 35.86 -19.86
C ALA A 168 33.43 36.48 -19.00
N ALA A 169 34.66 36.25 -19.38
CA ALA A 169 35.84 36.76 -18.71
C ALA A 169 35.74 38.29 -18.55
N LYS A 170 35.72 38.78 -17.31
CA LYS A 170 35.89 40.21 -16.98
C LYS A 170 37.35 40.59 -17.11
N ALA A 171 37.62 41.60 -17.92
CA ALA A 171 38.89 42.28 -18.01
C ALA A 171 39.26 43.02 -16.69
N PRO A 172 40.55 43.17 -16.33
CA PRO A 172 40.96 43.77 -15.06
C PRO A 172 40.89 45.29 -15.10
N GLY A 173 40.21 45.89 -14.13
CA GLY A 173 40.14 47.34 -13.92
C GLY A 173 40.37 47.71 -12.46
N THR A 174 41.47 48.38 -12.26
CA THR A 174 42.04 49.22 -11.23
C THR A 174 41.30 49.50 -9.91
N SER A 175 42.16 49.49 -8.90
CA SER A 175 42.06 49.84 -7.48
C SER A 175 41.35 51.15 -7.10
N GLY A 176 40.77 51.17 -5.88
CA GLY A 176 40.39 52.34 -5.12
C GLY A 176 39.73 51.97 -3.78
N ALA A 177 40.45 52.21 -2.68
CA ALA A 177 40.02 51.94 -1.30
C ALA A 177 39.36 53.18 -0.66
N PRO A 178 39.09 53.25 0.68
CA PRO A 178 37.73 53.08 1.24
C PRO A 178 37.25 54.36 1.98
N ALA A 179 35.99 54.46 2.34
CA ALA A 179 35.53 55.35 3.39
C ALA A 179 34.27 54.90 4.13
N ALA A 180 34.27 55.23 5.37
CA ALA A 180 33.55 54.78 6.54
C ALA A 180 32.08 55.19 6.72
N SER A 181 31.42 54.39 7.54
CA SER A 181 30.51 54.71 8.66
C SER A 181 29.35 55.70 8.50
N ALA A 182 28.11 55.25 8.78
CA ALA A 182 27.22 55.77 9.82
C ALA A 182 25.85 55.07 9.84
N ALA A 183 25.42 54.62 10.99
CA ALA A 183 24.02 54.32 11.37
C ALA A 183 23.54 55.52 12.26
N PRO A 184 22.32 55.55 12.84
CA PRO A 184 20.98 54.95 12.52
C PRO A 184 19.84 56.00 12.56
N GLY A 185 18.62 55.64 12.20
CA GLY A 185 17.40 56.43 12.45
C GLY A 185 16.10 55.65 12.28
N ALA A 186 15.38 55.51 13.37
CA ALA A 186 14.03 54.95 13.45
C ALA A 186 12.97 56.08 13.37
N PRO A 187 11.66 55.82 13.63
CA PRO A 187 10.61 55.22 12.79
C PRO A 187 9.45 56.20 12.52
N THR A 188 8.55 55.92 11.59
CA THR A 188 7.22 56.55 11.56
C THR A 188 6.11 55.58 11.14
N THR A 189 5.02 55.67 11.86
CA THR A 189 3.81 54.90 11.84
C THR A 189 2.73 55.42 10.86
N PRO A 190 1.48 54.93 10.86
CA PRO A 190 0.82 54.31 9.70
C PRO A 190 -0.35 55.14 9.14
N THR A 191 -0.82 54.82 7.95
CA THR A 191 -2.14 55.30 7.46
C THR A 191 -2.91 54.16 6.78
N ALA A 192 -4.13 53.90 7.24
CA ALA A 192 -5.10 52.98 6.69
C ALA A 192 -6.18 53.75 5.88
N PRO A 193 -7.30 53.15 5.38
CA PRO A 193 -7.39 52.35 4.16
C PRO A 193 -8.32 53.00 3.11
N GLY A 194 -8.22 52.60 1.85
CA GLY A 194 -9.13 53.01 0.78
C GLY A 194 -9.90 51.80 0.21
N ALA A 195 -11.18 51.98 0.03
CA ALA A 195 -12.15 50.99 -0.44
C ALA A 195 -12.07 50.68 -1.94
N PRO A 196 -12.65 49.53 -2.39
CA PRO A 196 -12.48 48.99 -3.75
C PRO A 196 -13.48 49.55 -4.77
N PRO A 197 -13.17 49.53 -6.07
CA PRO A 197 -14.15 49.79 -7.13
C PRO A 197 -14.84 48.52 -7.63
N ALA A 198 -16.13 48.70 -8.04
CA ALA A 198 -17.06 47.69 -8.49
C ALA A 198 -16.81 47.20 -9.94
N PRO A 199 -17.38 46.02 -10.32
CA PRO A 199 -17.11 45.37 -11.60
C PRO A 199 -17.96 45.91 -12.77
N PRO A 200 -17.51 45.77 -14.03
CA PRO A 200 -18.34 46.04 -15.20
C PRO A 200 -19.17 44.85 -15.63
N GLY A 201 -20.41 45.12 -16.05
CA GLY A 201 -21.42 44.18 -16.51
C GLY A 201 -21.24 43.74 -17.98
N PRO A 202 -22.15 42.88 -18.48
CA PRO A 202 -21.90 41.98 -19.61
C PRO A 202 -22.24 42.58 -20.98
N ALA A 203 -21.47 42.18 -21.99
CA ALA A 203 -21.77 42.47 -23.40
C ALA A 203 -22.44 41.27 -24.07
N THR A 204 -23.51 41.54 -24.81
CA THR A 204 -24.29 40.62 -25.63
C THR A 204 -24.01 40.78 -27.14
N PRO A 205 -24.56 39.96 -28.04
CA PRO A 205 -23.78 39.18 -29.00
C PRO A 205 -23.96 39.63 -30.48
N ALA A 206 -23.28 38.91 -31.35
CA ALA A 206 -23.20 39.04 -32.82
C ALA A 206 -24.53 38.92 -33.59
N PRO A 207 -24.58 39.29 -34.88
CA PRO A 207 -25.21 38.39 -35.83
C PRO A 207 -24.34 38.03 -37.06
N GLY A 208 -24.51 36.79 -37.54
CA GLY A 208 -24.03 36.29 -38.83
C GLY A 208 -25.08 36.45 -39.90
N PRO A 209 -25.16 35.65 -40.99
CA PRO A 209 -24.46 35.85 -42.24
C PRO A 209 -25.44 36.03 -43.43
N ALA A 210 -24.96 36.37 -44.63
CA ALA A 210 -25.76 36.26 -45.86
C ALA A 210 -24.89 35.89 -47.09
N ALA A 211 -25.54 35.09 -47.94
CA ALA A 211 -25.06 34.33 -49.07
C ALA A 211 -24.84 35.15 -50.38
N GLY A 212 -24.10 34.48 -51.31
CA GLY A 212 -23.70 34.90 -52.65
C GLY A 212 -24.83 35.33 -53.62
N PRO A 213 -24.70 35.22 -54.95
CA PRO A 213 -23.76 34.55 -55.83
C PRO A 213 -23.33 35.37 -57.10
N ASP A 214 -22.50 34.78 -57.93
CA ASP A 214 -22.57 34.65 -59.41
C ASP A 214 -21.67 35.47 -60.34
N ALA A 215 -21.16 34.70 -61.32
CA ALA A 215 -20.91 34.97 -62.73
C ALA A 215 -19.63 35.69 -63.21
N GLY A 216 -18.72 34.87 -63.74
CA GLY A 216 -18.33 34.90 -65.13
C GLY A 216 -17.48 36.06 -65.70
N ARG A 217 -16.27 35.74 -66.15
CA ARG A 217 -15.79 35.96 -67.53
C ARG A 217 -14.36 35.48 -67.73
N GLN A 218 -14.21 34.77 -68.85
CA GLN A 218 -12.96 34.28 -69.47
C GLN A 218 -12.16 35.37 -70.15
N GLY A 219 -10.82 35.16 -70.23
CA GLY A 219 -9.94 35.77 -71.23
C GLY A 219 -8.50 35.99 -70.74
N PRO A 220 -7.47 36.04 -71.59
CA PRO A 220 -6.76 34.89 -72.14
C PRO A 220 -5.35 34.70 -71.54
N ALA A 221 -4.80 33.53 -71.87
CA ALA A 221 -3.51 33.02 -71.44
C ALA A 221 -2.30 33.94 -71.67
N VAL A 222 -1.49 34.07 -70.63
CA VAL A 222 -0.08 34.49 -70.71
C VAL A 222 0.77 33.39 -70.11
N GLN A 223 1.75 32.92 -70.86
CA GLN A 223 2.65 31.82 -70.50
C GLN A 223 3.46 32.18 -69.22
N ALA A 224 3.40 31.29 -68.26
CA ALA A 224 4.23 31.36 -67.04
C ALA A 224 5.59 30.74 -67.26
N PRO A 225 6.67 31.25 -66.64
CA PRO A 225 7.99 30.68 -66.67
C PRO A 225 8.06 29.43 -65.80
N VAL A 226 8.87 28.46 -66.29
CA VAL A 226 9.17 27.14 -65.67
C VAL A 226 9.61 27.30 -64.21
N PRO A 227 9.03 26.58 -63.24
CA PRO A 227 9.51 26.61 -61.85
C PRO A 227 10.82 25.85 -61.72
N GLN A 228 11.85 26.54 -61.22
CA GLN A 228 13.07 25.89 -60.77
C GLN A 228 12.74 25.02 -59.52
N GLN A 229 13.19 23.78 -59.53
CA GLN A 229 13.05 22.85 -58.41
C GLN A 229 13.82 23.41 -57.19
N PRO A 230 13.20 23.38 -55.99
CA PRO A 230 13.91 23.78 -54.77
C PRO A 230 14.98 22.72 -54.43
N VAL A 231 16.18 23.19 -54.22
CA VAL A 231 17.29 22.40 -53.68
C VAL A 231 16.86 21.86 -52.31
N PRO A 232 17.10 20.59 -51.96
CA PRO A 232 16.78 20.05 -50.66
C PRO A 232 17.61 20.78 -49.58
N GLN A 233 16.95 21.57 -48.74
CA GLN A 233 17.56 22.11 -47.53
C GLN A 233 17.87 20.95 -46.58
N GLN A 234 19.12 20.75 -46.21
CA GLN A 234 19.51 19.80 -45.17
C GLN A 234 18.76 20.16 -43.88
N PRO A 235 18.17 19.19 -43.17
CA PRO A 235 17.53 19.49 -41.89
C PRO A 235 18.57 20.02 -40.92
N SER A 236 18.34 21.23 -40.42
CA SER A 236 19.09 21.78 -39.31
C SER A 236 19.08 20.82 -38.12
N PRO A 237 20.21 20.64 -37.42
CA PRO A 237 20.20 19.77 -36.23
C PRO A 237 19.10 20.23 -35.28
N GLN A 238 18.09 19.40 -35.06
CA GLN A 238 17.10 19.64 -34.03
C GLN A 238 17.84 19.68 -32.70
N GLN A 239 17.86 20.85 -32.07
CA GLN A 239 18.29 20.96 -30.69
C GLN A 239 17.46 20.00 -29.87
N PRO A 240 18.08 19.18 -29.00
CA PRO A 240 17.32 18.31 -28.11
C PRO A 240 16.30 19.17 -27.37
N ALA A 241 15.03 18.76 -27.43
CA ALA A 241 13.96 19.42 -26.70
C ALA A 241 14.40 19.55 -25.25
N ALA A 242 14.48 20.76 -24.73
CA ALA A 242 14.82 21.02 -23.34
C ALA A 242 13.84 20.22 -22.46
N ASP A 243 14.35 19.40 -21.55
CA ASP A 243 13.52 18.71 -20.57
C ASP A 243 12.54 19.72 -19.96
N PRO A 244 11.25 19.39 -19.87
CA PRO A 244 10.26 20.29 -19.30
C PRO A 244 10.70 20.69 -17.89
N ALA A 245 10.67 21.97 -17.58
CA ALA A 245 11.02 22.47 -16.26
C ALA A 245 10.22 21.70 -15.18
N PRO A 246 10.84 21.27 -14.07
CA PRO A 246 10.16 20.50 -13.04
C PRO A 246 8.93 21.26 -12.54
N GLN A 247 7.81 20.56 -12.44
CA GLN A 247 6.54 21.12 -11.97
C GLN A 247 6.73 21.74 -10.57
N ARG A 248 6.25 22.97 -10.38
CA ARG A 248 6.25 23.60 -9.06
C ARG A 248 5.07 23.07 -8.25
N VAL A 249 5.35 22.54 -7.07
CA VAL A 249 4.36 21.94 -6.17
C VAL A 249 4.00 22.92 -5.05
N GLY A 250 2.71 23.00 -4.74
CA GLY A 250 2.16 23.87 -3.69
C GLY A 250 1.24 23.12 -2.72
N HIS A 251 0.73 23.85 -1.73
CA HIS A 251 -0.19 23.29 -0.73
C HIS A 251 -1.49 22.76 -1.33
N SER A 252 -1.97 23.34 -2.45
CA SER A 252 -3.17 22.87 -3.17
C SER A 252 -3.01 21.45 -3.73
N ASP A 253 -1.80 21.10 -4.19
CA ASP A 253 -1.53 19.77 -4.70
C ASP A 253 -1.49 18.74 -3.57
N VAL A 254 -0.92 19.11 -2.42
CA VAL A 254 -0.96 18.30 -1.20
C VAL A 254 -2.38 18.10 -0.69
N ALA A 255 -3.22 19.15 -0.72
CA ALA A 255 -4.61 19.07 -0.30
C ALA A 255 -5.41 18.04 -1.12
N LYS A 256 -5.23 18.02 -2.45
CA LYS A 256 -5.84 17.01 -3.33
C LYS A 256 -5.45 15.58 -2.97
N LEU A 257 -4.17 15.33 -2.65
CA LEU A 257 -3.72 14.00 -2.22
C LEU A 257 -4.34 13.58 -0.88
N ARG A 258 -4.52 14.51 0.05
CA ARG A 258 -5.20 14.24 1.33
C ARG A 258 -6.68 13.92 1.12
N GLU A 259 -7.37 14.67 0.28
CA GLU A 259 -8.77 14.39 -0.09
C GLU A 259 -8.91 13.00 -0.72
N ALA A 260 -8.02 12.64 -1.64
CA ALA A 260 -7.97 11.31 -2.24
C ALA A 260 -7.76 10.20 -1.18
N ALA A 261 -6.92 10.45 -0.16
CA ALA A 261 -6.72 9.50 0.93
C ALA A 261 -7.96 9.35 1.81
N ASP A 262 -8.69 10.44 2.10
CA ASP A 262 -9.94 10.42 2.87
C ASP A 262 -11.04 9.64 2.13
N ASP A 263 -11.22 9.90 0.85
CA ASP A 263 -12.18 9.18 0.00
C ASP A 263 -11.85 7.69 -0.07
N ALA A 264 -10.60 7.36 -0.31
CA ALA A 264 -10.14 5.99 -0.40
C ALA A 264 -10.34 5.21 0.91
N ARG A 265 -10.12 5.84 2.08
CA ARG A 265 -10.42 5.23 3.39
C ARG A 265 -11.91 4.93 3.57
N ARG A 266 -12.79 5.85 3.16
CA ARG A 266 -14.24 5.62 3.22
C ARG A 266 -14.66 4.45 2.35
N TRP A 267 -14.14 4.36 1.13
CA TRP A 267 -14.45 3.26 0.21
C TRP A 267 -13.93 1.92 0.73
N ASP A 268 -12.67 1.86 1.20
CA ASP A 268 -12.08 0.66 1.78
C ASP A 268 -12.90 0.14 2.96
N SER A 269 -13.33 1.01 3.86
CA SER A 269 -14.10 0.64 5.05
C SER A 269 -15.48 0.07 4.69
N LYS A 270 -16.12 0.61 3.64
CA LYS A 270 -17.48 0.27 3.21
C LYS A 270 -17.52 -0.93 2.28
N TYR A 271 -16.62 -1.01 1.31
CA TYR A 271 -16.69 -1.97 0.22
C TYR A 271 -15.57 -3.04 0.26
N GLY A 272 -14.55 -2.86 1.08
CA GLY A 272 -13.36 -3.72 1.15
C GLY A 272 -12.26 -3.32 0.18
N GLY A 273 -11.06 -3.85 0.43
CA GLY A 273 -9.86 -3.53 -0.35
C GLY A 273 -9.84 -4.04 -1.79
N GLY A 274 -10.72 -4.99 -2.14
CA GLY A 274 -10.83 -5.55 -3.49
C GLY A 274 -11.88 -4.88 -4.38
N ASP A 275 -12.61 -3.88 -3.89
CA ASP A 275 -13.56 -3.14 -4.72
C ASP A 275 -12.83 -2.38 -5.84
N TRP A 276 -13.50 -2.18 -6.98
CA TRP A 276 -12.89 -1.50 -8.14
C TRP A 276 -12.37 -0.10 -7.82
N ARG A 277 -12.96 0.59 -6.84
CA ARG A 277 -12.50 1.91 -6.37
C ARG A 277 -11.11 1.85 -5.75
N SER A 278 -10.72 0.70 -5.21
CA SER A 278 -9.39 0.50 -4.64
C SER A 278 -8.28 0.63 -5.69
N SER A 279 -8.58 0.36 -6.98
CA SER A 279 -7.62 0.55 -8.06
C SER A 279 -7.26 2.03 -8.30
N MET A 280 -8.09 2.95 -7.83
CA MET A 280 -7.83 4.40 -7.92
C MET A 280 -6.63 4.82 -7.05
N VAL A 281 -6.36 4.13 -5.92
CA VAL A 281 -5.25 4.50 -5.03
C VAL A 281 -3.88 4.29 -5.70
N PRO A 282 -3.53 3.11 -6.26
CA PRO A 282 -2.31 2.95 -7.04
C PRO A 282 -2.22 3.88 -8.24
N GLU A 283 -3.35 4.18 -8.91
CA GLU A 283 -3.36 5.13 -10.04
C GLU A 283 -3.03 6.55 -9.56
N CYS A 284 -3.65 7.03 -8.47
CA CYS A 284 -3.35 8.31 -7.84
C CYS A 284 -1.87 8.40 -7.41
N LEU A 285 -1.32 7.34 -6.81
CA LEU A 285 0.10 7.30 -6.46
C LEU A 285 1.01 7.45 -7.67
N ARG A 286 0.67 6.85 -8.82
CA ARG A 286 1.46 6.90 -10.04
C ARG A 286 1.29 8.19 -10.83
N VAL A 287 0.03 8.65 -11.01
CA VAL A 287 -0.30 9.76 -11.91
C VAL A 287 -0.17 11.10 -11.22
N ASP A 288 -0.56 11.17 -9.95
CA ASP A 288 -0.58 12.42 -9.20
C ASP A 288 0.62 12.53 -8.25
N ALA A 289 0.80 11.59 -7.32
CA ALA A 289 1.81 11.71 -6.28
C ALA A 289 3.26 11.58 -6.81
N ALA A 290 3.53 10.62 -7.71
CA ALA A 290 4.89 10.39 -8.21
C ALA A 290 5.45 11.58 -8.99
N PRO A 291 4.73 12.25 -9.92
CA PRO A 291 5.19 13.47 -10.56
C PRO A 291 5.43 14.62 -9.57
N LEU A 292 4.56 14.77 -8.55
CA LEU A 292 4.73 15.81 -7.52
C LEU A 292 6.00 15.57 -6.68
N LEU A 293 6.30 14.33 -6.30
CA LEU A 293 7.55 13.97 -5.60
C LEU A 293 8.80 14.28 -6.43
N LEU A 294 8.69 14.28 -7.75
CA LEU A 294 9.76 14.65 -8.68
C LEU A 294 9.79 16.14 -9.02
N GLY A 295 8.79 16.91 -8.60
CA GLY A 295 8.67 18.35 -8.80
C GLY A 295 9.62 19.18 -7.96
N SER A 296 9.45 20.49 -7.96
CA SER A 296 10.18 21.43 -7.12
C SER A 296 9.29 21.98 -6.01
N TYR A 297 9.81 22.01 -4.77
CA TYR A 297 9.07 22.43 -3.58
C TYR A 297 10.00 22.87 -2.44
N THR A 298 9.46 23.71 -1.56
CA THR A 298 10.10 24.10 -0.30
C THR A 298 10.14 22.91 0.68
N ASP A 299 10.92 23.01 1.75
CA ASP A 299 10.98 21.96 2.78
C ASP A 299 9.60 21.73 3.43
N GLU A 300 8.87 22.80 3.73
CA GLU A 300 7.52 22.72 4.32
C GLU A 300 6.53 21.98 3.41
N VAL A 301 6.42 22.41 2.15
CA VAL A 301 5.55 21.75 1.16
C VAL A 301 6.01 20.32 0.92
N GLY A 302 7.32 20.09 0.86
CA GLY A 302 7.90 18.76 0.71
C GLY A 302 7.52 17.82 1.85
N ARG A 303 7.66 18.24 3.11
CA ARG A 303 7.22 17.41 4.27
C ARG A 303 5.74 17.08 4.21
N ALA A 304 4.90 18.06 3.90
CA ALA A 304 3.47 17.84 3.75
C ALA A 304 3.13 16.88 2.58
N LEU A 305 3.84 17.00 1.44
CA LEU A 305 3.72 16.12 0.29
C LEU A 305 4.14 14.68 0.62
N PHE A 306 5.30 14.50 1.27
CA PHE A 306 5.77 13.19 1.70
C PHE A 306 4.81 12.53 2.69
N GLY A 307 4.24 13.29 3.63
CA GLY A 307 3.24 12.81 4.58
C GLY A 307 1.98 12.30 3.88
N ALA A 308 1.37 13.10 3.00
CA ALA A 308 0.18 12.72 2.24
C ALA A 308 0.44 11.49 1.34
N THR A 309 1.61 11.45 0.69
CA THR A 309 1.99 10.30 -0.13
C THR A 309 2.25 9.04 0.72
N ALA A 310 2.86 9.17 1.90
CA ALA A 310 3.07 8.07 2.83
C ALA A 310 1.74 7.45 3.27
N GLU A 311 0.75 8.28 3.56
CA GLU A 311 -0.58 7.86 3.95
C GLU A 311 -1.30 7.08 2.84
N LEU A 312 -1.30 7.60 1.60
CA LEU A 312 -1.84 6.92 0.43
C LEU A 312 -1.10 5.60 0.16
N THR A 313 0.23 5.59 0.27
CA THR A 313 1.05 4.39 0.08
C THR A 313 0.74 3.32 1.13
N ARG A 314 0.58 3.71 2.41
CA ARG A 314 0.13 2.80 3.46
C ARG A 314 -1.26 2.24 3.17
N LEU A 315 -2.17 3.08 2.66
CA LEU A 315 -3.53 2.66 2.32
C LEU A 315 -3.54 1.67 1.14
N ALA A 316 -2.73 1.87 0.11
CA ALA A 316 -2.52 0.88 -0.95
C ALA A 316 -2.03 -0.46 -0.37
N GLY A 317 -1.09 -0.42 0.58
CA GLY A 317 -0.64 -1.60 1.31
C GLY A 317 -1.74 -2.28 2.11
N TRP A 318 -2.61 -1.50 2.76
CA TRP A 318 -3.75 -2.04 3.51
C TRP A 318 -4.78 -2.73 2.61
N MET A 319 -5.09 -2.14 1.45
CA MET A 319 -5.99 -2.74 0.46
C MET A 319 -5.39 -4.03 -0.13
N ALA A 320 -4.09 -4.04 -0.41
CA ALA A 320 -3.38 -5.25 -0.83
C ALA A 320 -3.39 -6.33 0.26
N PHE A 321 -3.21 -5.96 1.53
CA PHE A 321 -3.33 -6.87 2.68
C PHE A 321 -4.74 -7.44 2.79
N ASP A 322 -5.77 -6.63 2.65
CA ASP A 322 -7.17 -7.05 2.74
C ASP A 322 -7.59 -8.00 1.61
N THR A 323 -6.93 -7.90 0.44
CA THR A 323 -7.15 -8.78 -0.72
C THR A 323 -6.20 -9.98 -0.78
N GLY A 324 -5.39 -10.19 0.26
CA GLY A 324 -4.47 -11.33 0.34
C GLY A 324 -3.16 -11.16 -0.45
N GLN A 325 -2.92 -10.00 -1.09
CA GLN A 325 -1.69 -9.70 -1.82
C GLN A 325 -0.56 -9.29 -0.85
N GLN A 326 -0.07 -10.25 -0.07
CA GLN A 326 0.84 -10.01 1.05
C GLN A 326 2.18 -9.41 0.62
N GLU A 327 2.68 -9.80 -0.53
CA GLU A 327 3.93 -9.32 -1.12
C GLU A 327 3.85 -7.84 -1.54
N ALA A 328 2.71 -7.46 -2.10
CA ALA A 328 2.40 -6.07 -2.44
C ALA A 328 2.27 -5.21 -1.18
N ALA A 329 1.49 -5.67 -0.20
CA ALA A 329 1.29 -5.00 1.07
C ALA A 329 2.62 -4.70 1.77
N GLN A 330 3.51 -5.69 1.84
CA GLN A 330 4.84 -5.55 2.44
C GLN A 330 5.65 -4.42 1.80
N ARG A 331 5.70 -4.38 0.48
CA ARG A 331 6.47 -3.38 -0.27
C ARG A 331 5.89 -1.97 -0.10
N TYR A 332 4.59 -1.85 -0.18
CA TYR A 332 3.91 -0.60 0.08
C TYR A 332 4.17 -0.08 1.50
N TYR A 333 4.13 -0.93 2.52
CA TYR A 333 4.42 -0.53 3.91
C TYR A 333 5.86 -0.08 4.09
N ILE A 334 6.83 -0.76 3.48
CA ILE A 334 8.25 -0.35 3.55
C ILE A 334 8.44 1.05 2.93
N GLN A 335 7.84 1.31 1.76
CA GLN A 335 7.92 2.63 1.13
C GLN A 335 7.15 3.69 1.91
N ALA A 336 5.97 3.38 2.45
CA ALA A 336 5.22 4.29 3.29
C ALA A 336 6.01 4.72 4.54
N LEU A 337 6.70 3.78 5.20
CA LEU A 337 7.55 4.08 6.35
C LEU A 337 8.73 4.98 5.96
N ARG A 338 9.33 4.74 4.79
CA ARG A 338 10.41 5.58 4.28
C ARG A 338 9.96 7.01 3.97
N LEU A 339 8.78 7.16 3.39
CA LEU A 339 8.18 8.47 3.10
C LEU A 339 7.74 9.21 4.37
N ALA A 340 7.16 8.50 5.35
CA ALA A 340 6.84 9.08 6.68
C ALA A 340 8.09 9.62 7.39
N ARG A 341 9.25 8.94 7.23
CA ARG A 341 10.53 9.43 7.74
C ARG A 341 10.96 10.72 7.04
N ALA A 342 10.78 10.82 5.72
CA ALA A 342 11.09 12.04 4.98
C ALA A 342 10.16 13.20 5.37
N ALA A 343 8.89 12.91 5.64
CA ALA A 343 7.94 13.88 6.17
C ALA A 343 8.31 14.38 7.59
N GLY A 344 9.08 13.59 8.35
CA GLY A 344 9.31 13.85 9.77
C GLY A 344 8.09 13.55 10.64
N ASP A 345 7.10 12.82 10.09
CA ASP A 345 5.84 12.49 10.76
C ASP A 345 5.99 11.18 11.55
N VAL A 346 6.34 11.32 12.83
CA VAL A 346 6.57 10.18 13.72
C VAL A 346 5.29 9.39 14.03
N PRO A 347 4.13 10.02 14.30
CA PRO A 347 2.86 9.30 14.47
C PRO A 347 2.45 8.50 13.23
N LEU A 348 2.59 9.06 12.03
CA LEU A 348 2.29 8.35 10.79
C LEU A 348 3.22 7.14 10.58
N GLY A 349 4.50 7.29 10.87
CA GLY A 349 5.44 6.17 10.82
C GLY A 349 5.10 5.07 11.83
N GLY A 350 4.65 5.42 13.02
CA GLY A 350 4.09 4.49 14.01
C GLY A 350 2.86 3.74 13.47
N TYR A 351 1.98 4.45 12.75
CA TYR A 351 0.81 3.84 12.09
C TYR A 351 1.21 2.83 11.00
N VAL A 352 2.26 3.13 10.24
CA VAL A 352 2.82 2.18 9.25
C VAL A 352 3.40 0.95 9.95
N LEU A 353 4.19 1.13 11.03
CA LEU A 353 4.72 0.01 11.83
C LEU A 353 3.60 -0.84 12.42
N ALA A 354 2.51 -0.23 12.91
CA ALA A 354 1.32 -0.95 13.37
C ALA A 354 0.68 -1.78 12.24
N SER A 355 0.67 -1.27 10.99
CA SER A 355 0.18 -2.03 9.83
C SER A 355 1.10 -3.21 9.49
N MET A 356 2.42 -3.03 9.57
CA MET A 356 3.43 -4.10 9.42
C MET A 356 3.27 -5.17 10.51
N SER A 357 3.06 -4.76 11.76
CA SER A 357 2.80 -5.65 12.90
C SER A 357 1.56 -6.52 12.66
N LEU A 358 0.44 -5.90 12.25
CA LEU A 358 -0.79 -6.63 11.92
C LEU A 358 -0.57 -7.62 10.78
N GLN A 359 0.21 -7.28 9.76
CA GLN A 359 0.54 -8.19 8.67
C GLN A 359 1.41 -9.35 9.16
N ALA A 360 2.47 -9.10 9.93
CA ALA A 360 3.34 -10.12 10.49
C ALA A 360 2.52 -11.10 11.36
N THR A 361 1.71 -10.58 12.28
CA THR A 361 0.82 -11.34 13.16
C THR A 361 -0.16 -12.23 12.37
N TYR A 362 -0.79 -11.67 11.32
CA TYR A 362 -1.72 -12.38 10.45
C TYR A 362 -1.02 -13.48 9.63
N ARG A 363 0.26 -13.31 9.32
CA ARG A 363 1.09 -14.26 8.58
C ARG A 363 1.78 -15.29 9.47
N ASP A 364 1.34 -15.44 10.72
CA ASP A 364 1.87 -16.36 11.73
C ASP A 364 3.34 -16.06 12.15
N PHE A 365 3.70 -14.76 12.17
CA PHE A 365 4.93 -14.23 12.75
C PHE A 365 4.61 -13.28 13.90
N PRO A 366 4.01 -13.78 15.01
CA PRO A 366 3.54 -12.93 16.09
C PRO A 366 4.66 -12.25 16.87
N ASP A 367 5.86 -12.87 17.01
CA ASP A 367 6.99 -12.29 17.72
C ASP A 367 7.51 -11.04 17.00
N GLU A 368 7.68 -11.11 15.69
CA GLU A 368 8.01 -9.94 14.87
C GLU A 368 6.87 -8.91 14.86
N GLY A 369 5.63 -9.38 14.98
CA GLY A 369 4.47 -8.52 15.19
C GLY A 369 4.58 -7.71 16.48
N VAL A 370 5.01 -8.33 17.58
CA VAL A 370 5.27 -7.66 18.86
C VAL A 370 6.37 -6.62 18.71
N ASP A 371 7.51 -7.00 18.11
CA ASP A 371 8.65 -6.09 17.93
C ASP A 371 8.26 -4.83 17.14
N LEU A 372 7.51 -5.00 16.06
CA LEU A 372 7.03 -3.88 15.22
C LEU A 372 6.04 -2.97 15.97
N ALA A 373 5.13 -3.54 16.76
CA ALA A 373 4.19 -2.77 17.58
C ALA A 373 4.90 -2.01 18.69
N GLN A 374 5.85 -2.65 19.37
CA GLN A 374 6.69 -2.00 20.39
C GLN A 374 7.54 -0.89 19.81
N ALA A 375 8.08 -1.06 18.59
CA ALA A 375 8.79 0.00 17.88
C ALA A 375 7.88 1.22 17.61
N ALA A 376 6.60 0.98 17.25
CA ALA A 376 5.62 2.06 17.10
C ALA A 376 5.36 2.79 18.42
N VAL A 377 5.16 2.06 19.52
CA VAL A 377 4.94 2.62 20.86
C VAL A 377 6.15 3.42 21.32
N GLU A 378 7.35 2.84 21.25
CA GLU A 378 8.58 3.43 21.78
C GLU A 378 8.91 4.77 21.13
N ARG A 379 8.88 4.80 19.80
CA ARG A 379 9.23 6.01 19.04
C ARG A 379 8.22 7.15 19.21
N ASN A 380 6.99 6.82 19.61
CA ASN A 380 5.88 7.77 19.75
C ASN A 380 5.66 8.27 21.18
N ARG A 381 6.45 7.81 22.17
CA ARG A 381 6.34 8.28 23.55
C ARG A 381 6.52 9.79 23.65
N GLY A 382 5.51 10.46 24.18
CA GLY A 382 5.50 11.92 24.33
C GLY A 382 5.31 12.72 23.03
N LEU A 383 5.11 12.06 21.89
CA LEU A 383 4.88 12.69 20.59
C LEU A 383 3.48 12.46 20.05
N ALA A 384 2.93 11.26 20.22
CA ALA A 384 1.60 10.92 19.73
C ALA A 384 0.51 11.25 20.75
N THR A 385 -0.72 11.46 20.26
CA THR A 385 -1.91 11.67 21.09
C THR A 385 -2.26 10.43 21.90
N ALA A 386 -3.06 10.60 22.96
CA ALA A 386 -3.50 9.49 23.79
C ALA A 386 -4.25 8.42 22.97
N ARG A 387 -5.10 8.84 22.05
CA ARG A 387 -5.84 7.95 21.13
C ARG A 387 -4.91 7.16 20.22
N THR A 388 -3.86 7.80 19.67
CA THR A 388 -2.84 7.15 18.85
C THR A 388 -2.04 6.11 19.65
N MET A 389 -1.63 6.45 20.87
CA MET A 389 -0.92 5.52 21.77
C MET A 389 -1.79 4.32 22.16
N SER A 390 -3.08 4.54 22.39
CA SER A 390 -4.06 3.47 22.61
C SER A 390 -4.08 2.48 21.44
N PHE A 391 -4.17 2.99 20.23
CA PHE A 391 -4.17 2.15 19.03
C PHE A 391 -2.88 1.31 18.89
N PHE A 392 -1.72 1.89 19.15
CA PHE A 392 -0.46 1.13 19.05
C PHE A 392 -0.38 0.03 20.11
N ARG A 393 -0.83 0.30 21.36
CA ARG A 393 -0.92 -0.71 22.42
C ARG A 393 -1.93 -1.81 22.10
N LEU A 394 -3.02 -1.48 21.42
CA LEU A 394 -3.99 -2.46 20.96
C LEU A 394 -3.39 -3.40 19.90
N VAL A 395 -2.60 -2.87 18.98
CA VAL A 395 -1.89 -3.69 17.98
C VAL A 395 -0.86 -4.61 18.64
N GLU A 396 -0.14 -4.13 19.65
CA GLU A 396 0.76 -4.94 20.47
C GLU A 396 -0.01 -6.09 21.16
N ALA A 397 -1.19 -5.80 21.72
CA ALA A 397 -2.03 -6.82 22.33
C ALA A 397 -2.47 -7.91 21.33
N ARG A 398 -2.75 -7.54 20.08
CA ARG A 398 -3.09 -8.48 19.01
C ARG A 398 -1.95 -9.45 18.73
N ALA A 399 -0.72 -8.96 18.67
CA ALA A 399 0.47 -9.79 18.45
C ALA A 399 0.72 -10.74 19.63
N HIS A 400 0.68 -10.26 20.87
CA HIS A 400 0.81 -11.11 22.06
C HIS A 400 -0.28 -12.17 22.16
N ALA A 401 -1.54 -11.83 21.84
CA ALA A 401 -2.64 -12.79 21.84
C ALA A 401 -2.42 -13.91 20.83
N LYS A 402 -1.94 -13.56 19.64
CA LYS A 402 -1.62 -14.54 18.59
C LYS A 402 -0.39 -15.39 18.95
N ALA A 403 0.58 -14.84 19.70
CA ALA A 403 1.71 -15.57 20.29
C ALA A 403 1.28 -16.54 21.41
N GLY A 404 0.05 -16.45 21.89
CA GLY A 404 -0.46 -17.27 22.97
C GLY A 404 0.00 -16.81 24.36
N ASP A 405 0.36 -15.53 24.52
CA ASP A 405 0.72 -14.93 25.81
C ASP A 405 -0.45 -14.11 26.40
N PRO A 406 -1.29 -14.72 27.27
CA PRO A 406 -2.43 -14.03 27.84
C PRO A 406 -2.05 -12.92 28.84
N ALA A 407 -0.89 -13.04 29.48
CA ALA A 407 -0.42 -12.07 30.46
C ALA A 407 0.02 -10.77 29.78
N ALA A 408 0.85 -10.86 28.76
CA ALA A 408 1.31 -9.71 27.97
C ALA A 408 0.16 -9.10 27.15
N ALA A 409 -0.69 -9.91 26.52
CA ALA A 409 -1.87 -9.44 25.81
C ALA A 409 -2.81 -8.66 26.74
N GLY A 410 -3.09 -9.19 27.93
CA GLY A 410 -3.93 -8.51 28.94
C GLY A 410 -3.30 -7.21 29.46
N ALA A 411 -1.98 -7.17 29.64
CA ALA A 411 -1.27 -5.95 30.03
C ALA A 411 -1.35 -4.87 28.93
N ALA A 412 -1.13 -5.27 27.66
CA ALA A 412 -1.22 -4.36 26.53
C ALA A 412 -2.66 -3.84 26.31
N LEU A 413 -3.69 -4.70 26.48
CA LEU A 413 -5.11 -4.28 26.42
C LEU A 413 -5.45 -3.25 27.50
N ARG A 414 -5.05 -3.49 28.75
CA ARG A 414 -5.27 -2.51 29.84
C ARG A 414 -4.55 -1.20 29.55
N ALA A 415 -3.33 -1.26 29.02
CA ALA A 415 -2.60 -0.06 28.63
C ALA A 415 -3.31 0.70 27.49
N ALA A 416 -3.84 -0.02 26.50
CA ALA A 416 -4.61 0.57 25.40
C ALA A 416 -5.89 1.26 25.91
N GLU A 417 -6.65 0.59 26.77
CA GLU A 417 -7.87 1.14 27.38
C GLU A 417 -7.56 2.39 28.21
N GLY A 418 -6.56 2.32 29.11
CA GLY A 418 -6.15 3.46 29.93
C GLY A 418 -5.59 4.65 29.13
N TRP A 419 -5.03 4.43 27.93
CA TRP A 419 -4.70 5.52 27.02
C TRP A 419 -5.96 6.09 26.36
N LEU A 420 -6.92 5.24 25.96
CA LEU A 420 -8.16 5.68 25.31
C LEU A 420 -9.02 6.53 26.26
N GLU A 421 -9.06 6.17 27.55
CA GLU A 421 -9.74 6.94 28.60
C GLU A 421 -9.15 8.35 28.81
N ARG A 422 -7.88 8.54 28.47
CA ARG A 422 -7.22 9.86 28.53
C ARG A 422 -7.47 10.72 27.30
N SER A 423 -7.95 10.14 26.21
CA SER A 423 -8.28 10.88 25.00
C SER A 423 -9.45 11.82 25.27
N ARG A 424 -9.33 13.06 24.79
CA ARG A 424 -10.34 14.10 24.97
C ARG A 424 -10.88 14.55 23.62
N GLU A 425 -12.11 15.00 23.62
CA GLU A 425 -12.66 15.69 22.45
C GLU A 425 -11.86 16.99 22.20
N GLY A 426 -11.42 17.19 20.96
CA GLY A 426 -10.57 18.33 20.60
C GLY A 426 -9.06 18.05 20.65
N ASP A 427 -8.62 16.87 21.10
CA ASP A 427 -7.22 16.47 20.94
C ASP A 427 -6.83 16.51 19.46
N PRO A 428 -5.59 16.91 19.09
CA PRO A 428 -5.13 17.00 17.71
C PRO A 428 -4.85 15.61 17.13
N ASP A 429 -5.88 14.76 17.10
CA ASP A 429 -5.75 13.41 16.56
C ASP A 429 -5.52 13.45 15.03
N PRO A 430 -4.65 12.58 14.52
CA PRO A 430 -4.44 12.48 13.09
C PRO A 430 -5.72 12.03 12.37
N VAL A 431 -6.01 12.61 11.20
CA VAL A 431 -7.19 12.30 10.39
C VAL A 431 -7.27 10.81 10.04
N TRP A 432 -6.12 10.18 9.79
CA TRP A 432 -6.05 8.74 9.49
C TRP A 432 -6.47 7.83 10.66
N LEU A 433 -6.62 8.35 11.87
CA LEU A 433 -7.08 7.61 13.05
C LEU A 433 -8.60 7.73 13.28
N GLY A 434 -9.33 8.42 12.40
CA GLY A 434 -10.77 8.66 12.55
C GLY A 434 -11.64 7.40 12.70
N PHE A 435 -11.13 6.24 12.25
CA PHE A 435 -11.79 4.94 12.43
C PHE A 435 -11.71 4.38 13.85
N TYR A 436 -10.82 4.91 14.73
CA TYR A 436 -10.51 4.34 16.02
C TYR A 436 -11.37 4.95 17.12
N SER A 437 -12.20 4.15 17.70
CA SER A 437 -13.15 4.46 18.78
C SER A 437 -13.16 3.34 19.81
N TYR A 438 -13.91 3.50 20.89
CA TYR A 438 -14.08 2.43 21.88
C TYR A 438 -14.70 1.16 21.28
N ASP A 439 -15.62 1.29 20.33
CA ASP A 439 -16.21 0.14 19.62
C ASP A 439 -15.15 -0.62 18.81
N ARG A 440 -14.19 0.11 18.23
CA ARG A 440 -13.06 -0.51 17.52
C ARG A 440 -12.10 -1.19 18.50
N PHE A 441 -11.79 -0.56 19.62
CA PHE A 441 -11.01 -1.18 20.69
C PHE A 441 -11.68 -2.47 21.17
N ALA A 442 -12.98 -2.44 21.46
CA ALA A 442 -13.74 -3.61 21.89
C ALA A 442 -13.70 -4.75 20.86
N ALA A 443 -13.80 -4.42 19.56
CA ALA A 443 -13.72 -5.41 18.48
C ALA A 443 -12.36 -6.12 18.44
N ASP A 444 -11.27 -5.36 18.51
CA ASP A 444 -9.92 -5.91 18.47
C ASP A 444 -9.57 -6.65 19.79
N ALA A 445 -10.09 -6.20 20.95
CA ALA A 445 -10.01 -6.94 22.21
C ALA A 445 -10.74 -8.29 22.13
N ALA A 446 -11.93 -8.33 21.52
CA ALA A 446 -12.63 -9.58 21.26
C ALA A 446 -11.80 -10.54 20.42
N GLU A 447 -11.11 -10.04 19.39
CA GLU A 447 -10.20 -10.88 18.57
C GLU A 447 -9.00 -11.40 19.39
N CYS A 448 -8.41 -10.57 20.28
CA CYS A 448 -7.36 -11.03 21.20
C CYS A 448 -7.85 -12.20 22.07
N TYR A 449 -9.02 -12.07 22.66
CA TYR A 449 -9.57 -13.12 23.52
C TYR A 449 -10.02 -14.37 22.73
N ARG A 450 -10.43 -14.23 21.47
CA ARG A 450 -10.66 -15.37 20.57
C ARG A 450 -9.38 -16.16 20.33
N ASP A 451 -8.29 -15.48 20.01
CA ASP A 451 -6.99 -16.12 19.75
C ASP A 451 -6.47 -16.83 21.01
N LEU A 452 -6.76 -16.27 22.19
CA LEU A 452 -6.46 -16.85 23.50
C LEU A 452 -7.48 -17.93 23.97
N ARG A 453 -8.52 -18.22 23.16
CA ARG A 453 -9.58 -19.18 23.49
C ARG A 453 -10.32 -18.88 24.81
N LEU A 454 -10.70 -17.63 25.02
CA LEU A 454 -11.39 -17.13 26.21
C LEU A 454 -12.82 -16.65 25.85
N PRO A 455 -13.76 -17.54 25.53
CA PRO A 455 -15.05 -17.22 24.91
C PRO A 455 -15.93 -16.28 25.77
N ARG A 456 -15.84 -16.33 27.10
CA ARG A 456 -16.60 -15.41 27.97
C ARG A 456 -16.18 -13.96 27.76
N GLN A 457 -14.88 -13.69 27.63
CA GLN A 457 -14.35 -12.36 27.35
C GLN A 457 -14.70 -11.93 25.91
N VAL A 458 -14.59 -12.85 24.94
CA VAL A 458 -15.01 -12.57 23.56
C VAL A 458 -16.43 -12.06 23.51
N ARG A 459 -17.38 -12.77 24.14
CA ARG A 459 -18.82 -12.38 24.16
C ARG A 459 -19.01 -10.98 24.72
N ARG A 460 -18.42 -10.69 25.89
CA ARG A 460 -18.52 -9.37 26.53
C ARG A 460 -18.06 -8.24 25.59
N PHE A 461 -16.90 -8.37 24.98
CA PHE A 461 -16.35 -7.35 24.10
C PHE A 461 -17.05 -7.29 22.75
N THR A 462 -17.54 -8.42 22.22
CA THR A 462 -18.30 -8.45 20.97
C THR A 462 -19.67 -7.77 21.12
N GLU A 463 -20.37 -7.93 22.24
CA GLU A 463 -21.61 -7.20 22.53
C GLU A 463 -21.41 -5.69 22.46
N GLN A 464 -20.32 -5.18 23.08
CA GLN A 464 -19.95 -3.77 23.01
C GLN A 464 -19.61 -3.34 21.58
N ALA A 465 -18.84 -4.16 20.84
CA ALA A 465 -18.43 -3.87 19.48
C ALA A 465 -19.62 -3.84 18.49
N LEU A 466 -20.66 -4.63 18.73
CA LEU A 466 -21.86 -4.74 17.88
C LEU A 466 -22.99 -3.81 18.30
N SER A 467 -22.90 -3.13 19.45
CA SER A 467 -23.94 -2.20 19.96
C SER A 467 -24.23 -1.03 19.02
N ARG A 468 -23.28 -0.67 18.17
CA ARG A 468 -23.41 0.39 17.17
C ARG A 468 -23.04 -0.15 15.77
N PRO A 469 -23.97 -0.78 15.07
CA PRO A 469 -23.76 -1.14 13.68
C PRO A 469 -23.56 0.15 12.86
N THR A 470 -22.47 0.25 12.11
CA THR A 470 -22.19 1.40 11.27
C THR A 470 -22.22 0.98 9.81
N GLU A 471 -23.03 1.65 9.00
CA GLU A 471 -23.07 1.45 7.55
C GLU A 471 -21.74 1.84 6.86
N GLU A 472 -20.90 2.61 7.55
CA GLU A 472 -19.60 3.03 7.05
C GLU A 472 -18.52 1.96 7.20
N TYR A 473 -18.59 1.13 8.25
CA TYR A 473 -17.56 0.12 8.59
C TYR A 473 -18.05 -1.31 8.35
N VAL A 474 -18.62 -1.55 7.18
CA VAL A 474 -19.29 -2.81 6.82
C VAL A 474 -18.36 -4.01 6.96
N ARG A 475 -17.11 -3.90 6.46
CA ARG A 475 -16.11 -4.96 6.60
C ARG A 475 -15.84 -5.30 8.08
N SER A 476 -15.61 -4.29 8.91
CA SER A 476 -15.36 -4.51 10.34
C SER A 476 -16.56 -5.15 11.02
N HIS A 477 -17.77 -4.79 10.65
CA HIS A 477 -19.00 -5.41 11.15
C HIS A 477 -19.07 -6.91 10.80
N GLY A 478 -18.76 -7.28 9.55
CA GLY A 478 -18.70 -8.68 9.12
C GLY A 478 -17.70 -9.51 9.93
N LEU A 479 -16.49 -8.99 10.15
CA LEU A 479 -15.48 -9.64 10.96
C LEU A 479 -15.94 -9.83 12.43
N ARG A 480 -16.60 -8.83 13.03
CA ARG A 480 -17.15 -8.92 14.39
C ARG A 480 -18.20 -10.00 14.51
N LEU A 481 -19.06 -10.17 13.50
CA LEU A 481 -20.06 -11.23 13.46
C LEU A 481 -19.42 -12.62 13.42
N VAL A 482 -18.33 -12.82 12.65
CA VAL A 482 -17.59 -14.08 12.66
C VAL A 482 -16.97 -14.36 14.03
N VAL A 483 -16.32 -13.35 14.65
CA VAL A 483 -15.74 -13.48 16.00
C VAL A 483 -16.82 -13.84 17.02
N SER A 484 -18.02 -13.24 16.93
CA SER A 484 -19.19 -13.61 17.75
C SER A 484 -19.61 -15.06 17.53
N ALA A 485 -19.69 -15.49 16.27
CA ALA A 485 -20.08 -16.86 15.93
C ALA A 485 -19.10 -17.90 16.51
N VAL A 486 -17.79 -17.63 16.45
CA VAL A 486 -16.76 -18.49 17.05
C VAL A 486 -16.94 -18.56 18.58
N ALA A 487 -17.20 -17.43 19.25
CA ALA A 487 -17.39 -17.41 20.70
C ALA A 487 -18.63 -18.16 21.15
N GLU A 488 -19.74 -18.07 20.42
CA GLU A 488 -20.96 -18.83 20.69
C GLU A 488 -20.71 -20.34 20.48
N LEU A 489 -20.00 -20.73 19.42
CA LEU A 489 -19.61 -22.11 19.17
C LEU A 489 -18.75 -22.68 20.31
N GLU A 490 -17.71 -21.96 20.72
CA GLU A 490 -16.82 -22.37 21.83
C GLU A 490 -17.54 -22.39 23.20
N SER A 491 -18.67 -21.70 23.30
CA SER A 491 -19.55 -21.72 24.49
C SER A 491 -20.62 -22.84 24.42
N GLY A 492 -20.64 -23.65 23.36
CA GLY A 492 -21.61 -24.71 23.16
C GLY A 492 -22.96 -24.26 22.59
N ASN A 493 -23.08 -22.99 22.17
CA ASN A 493 -24.32 -22.41 21.64
C ASN A 493 -24.36 -22.50 20.10
N LEU A 494 -24.52 -23.71 19.56
CA LEU A 494 -24.48 -23.94 18.11
C LEU A 494 -25.52 -23.12 17.35
N ASP A 495 -26.70 -22.90 17.91
CA ASP A 495 -27.77 -22.10 17.29
C ASP A 495 -27.38 -20.67 17.09
N ALA A 496 -26.86 -20.06 18.14
CA ALA A 496 -26.39 -18.66 18.11
C ALA A 496 -25.17 -18.52 17.20
N ALA A 497 -24.26 -19.51 17.19
CA ALA A 497 -23.11 -19.54 16.30
C ALA A 497 -23.54 -19.55 14.83
N CYS A 498 -24.46 -20.42 14.45
CA CYS A 498 -24.99 -20.49 13.07
C CYS A 498 -25.75 -19.22 12.70
N ALA A 499 -26.55 -18.64 13.60
CA ALA A 499 -27.27 -17.39 13.34
C ALA A 499 -26.30 -16.19 13.12
N ALA A 500 -25.27 -16.07 13.94
CA ALA A 500 -24.24 -15.05 13.77
C ALA A 500 -23.40 -15.28 12.49
N GLY A 501 -23.06 -16.55 12.20
CA GLY A 501 -22.36 -16.96 10.98
C GLY A 501 -23.15 -16.63 9.71
N THR A 502 -24.46 -16.87 9.69
CA THR A 502 -25.33 -16.51 8.56
C THR A 502 -25.31 -15.01 8.29
N ARG A 503 -25.45 -14.20 9.33
CA ARG A 503 -25.34 -12.73 9.18
C ARG A 503 -23.95 -12.30 8.69
N ALA A 504 -22.90 -12.96 9.16
CA ALA A 504 -21.54 -12.69 8.70
C ALA A 504 -21.37 -13.00 7.20
N VAL A 505 -21.91 -14.12 6.72
CA VAL A 505 -21.90 -14.51 5.29
C VAL A 505 -22.67 -13.49 4.44
N GLU A 506 -23.83 -13.02 4.90
CA GLU A 506 -24.62 -11.99 4.20
C GLU A 506 -23.86 -10.67 4.06
N VAL A 507 -23.13 -10.25 5.10
CA VAL A 507 -22.26 -9.06 5.05
C VAL A 507 -21.06 -9.31 4.14
N ALA A 508 -20.39 -10.46 4.25
CA ALA A 508 -19.25 -10.82 3.44
C ALA A 508 -19.56 -10.84 1.94
N GLY A 509 -20.76 -11.26 1.56
CA GLY A 509 -21.21 -11.25 0.17
C GLY A 509 -21.41 -9.86 -0.45
N ARG A 510 -21.38 -8.80 0.36
CA ARG A 510 -21.54 -7.40 -0.10
C ARG A 510 -20.21 -6.64 -0.21
N ILE A 511 -19.11 -7.25 0.19
CA ILE A 511 -17.79 -6.62 0.25
C ILE A 511 -16.76 -7.48 -0.47
N SER A 512 -15.72 -6.85 -1.01
CA SER A 512 -14.59 -7.55 -1.64
C SER A 512 -13.39 -7.55 -0.69
N SER A 513 -13.26 -8.63 0.12
CA SER A 513 -12.21 -8.78 1.12
C SER A 513 -11.85 -10.26 1.30
N ALA A 514 -10.68 -10.66 0.83
CA ALA A 514 -10.17 -12.03 1.02
C ALA A 514 -10.05 -12.37 2.51
N ARG A 515 -9.67 -11.39 3.33
CA ARG A 515 -9.56 -11.54 4.77
C ARG A 515 -10.90 -11.91 5.42
N THR A 516 -12.00 -11.27 5.02
CA THR A 516 -13.33 -11.61 5.53
C THR A 516 -13.73 -13.02 5.10
N THR A 517 -13.43 -13.41 3.87
CA THR A 517 -13.65 -14.77 3.35
C THR A 517 -12.86 -15.82 4.16
N GLU A 518 -11.62 -15.52 4.55
CA GLU A 518 -10.80 -16.40 5.37
C GLU A 518 -11.37 -16.59 6.79
N TYR A 519 -11.88 -15.52 7.40
CA TYR A 519 -12.57 -15.62 8.69
C TYR A 519 -13.83 -16.50 8.59
N VAL A 520 -14.62 -16.37 7.53
CA VAL A 520 -15.77 -17.27 7.30
C VAL A 520 -15.30 -18.71 7.12
N ARG A 521 -14.21 -18.94 6.40
CA ARG A 521 -13.63 -20.27 6.20
C ARG A 521 -13.16 -20.90 7.51
N ASP A 522 -12.52 -20.14 8.40
CA ASP A 522 -12.12 -20.59 9.74
C ASP A 522 -13.35 -20.99 10.58
N LEU A 523 -14.41 -20.20 10.57
CA LEU A 523 -15.67 -20.57 11.24
C LEU A 523 -16.24 -21.88 10.71
N LEU A 524 -16.32 -22.06 9.39
CA LEU A 524 -16.84 -23.29 8.78
C LEU A 524 -15.97 -24.50 9.08
N HIS A 525 -14.66 -24.34 9.17
CA HIS A 525 -13.75 -25.39 9.61
C HIS A 525 -14.01 -25.80 11.07
N ARG A 526 -14.21 -24.83 11.97
CA ARG A 526 -14.56 -25.10 13.38
C ARG A 526 -15.92 -25.79 13.53
N LEU A 527 -16.83 -25.62 12.57
CA LEU A 527 -18.14 -26.25 12.51
C LEU A 527 -18.11 -27.66 11.88
N GLU A 528 -16.95 -28.18 11.42
CA GLU A 528 -16.84 -29.52 10.84
C GLU A 528 -17.37 -30.65 11.76
N PRO A 529 -17.12 -30.65 13.09
CA PRO A 529 -17.65 -31.66 14.00
C PRO A 529 -19.19 -31.71 14.08
N TYR A 530 -19.87 -30.65 13.64
CA TYR A 530 -21.34 -30.51 13.65
C TYR A 530 -21.92 -30.58 12.24
N GLY A 531 -21.23 -31.25 11.30
CA GLY A 531 -21.58 -31.25 9.87
C GLY A 531 -22.97 -31.85 9.56
N ASP A 532 -23.46 -32.75 10.38
CA ASP A 532 -24.76 -33.41 10.23
C ASP A 532 -25.94 -32.54 10.72
N GLU A 533 -25.68 -31.45 11.40
CA GLU A 533 -26.70 -30.52 11.87
C GLU A 533 -27.29 -29.70 10.72
N PRO A 534 -28.65 -29.70 10.53
CA PRO A 534 -29.28 -29.05 9.38
C PRO A 534 -28.90 -27.56 9.24
N ARG A 535 -28.78 -26.84 10.35
CA ARG A 535 -28.40 -25.40 10.37
C ARG A 535 -26.96 -25.17 9.96
N VAL A 536 -26.05 -26.10 10.23
CA VAL A 536 -24.65 -26.03 9.76
C VAL A 536 -24.58 -26.30 8.27
N ALA A 537 -25.36 -27.27 7.78
CA ALA A 537 -25.48 -27.54 6.35
C ALA A 537 -26.05 -26.34 5.60
N GLU A 538 -27.07 -25.66 6.14
CA GLU A 538 -27.64 -24.44 5.57
C GLU A 538 -26.61 -23.30 5.54
N LEU A 539 -25.87 -23.08 6.62
CA LEU A 539 -24.81 -22.04 6.67
C LEU A 539 -23.72 -22.31 5.63
N ARG A 540 -23.30 -23.58 5.46
CA ARG A 540 -22.31 -23.98 4.45
C ARG A 540 -22.80 -23.70 3.04
N GLU A 541 -24.07 -24.02 2.74
CA GLU A 541 -24.63 -23.76 1.41
C GLU A 541 -24.72 -22.25 1.13
N ARG A 542 -25.13 -21.43 2.11
CA ARG A 542 -25.13 -19.96 1.99
C ARG A 542 -23.74 -19.37 1.78
N ALA A 543 -22.71 -19.96 2.40
CA ALA A 543 -21.33 -19.49 2.27
C ALA A 543 -20.66 -19.96 0.97
N ARG A 544 -21.19 -20.96 0.29
CA ARG A 544 -20.59 -21.57 -0.92
C ARG A 544 -20.23 -20.57 -2.02
N PRO A 545 -21.10 -19.60 -2.41
CA PRO A 545 -20.74 -18.61 -3.43
C PRO A 545 -19.52 -17.80 -3.04
N LEU A 546 -19.38 -17.44 -1.76
CA LEU A 546 -18.27 -16.66 -1.22
C LEU A 546 -16.94 -17.42 -1.27
N LEU A 547 -16.97 -18.75 -1.14
CA LEU A 547 -15.78 -19.60 -1.10
C LEU A 547 -15.29 -20.01 -2.48
N VAL A 548 -16.18 -20.04 -3.47
CA VAL A 548 -15.89 -20.45 -4.87
C VAL A 548 -15.51 -19.27 -5.75
N ALA A 549 -15.97 -18.06 -5.43
CA ALA A 549 -15.60 -16.87 -6.18
C ALA A 549 -14.09 -16.62 -6.08
N PRO A 550 -13.38 -16.33 -7.20
CA PRO A 550 -12.03 -15.83 -7.12
C PRO A 550 -12.04 -14.50 -6.34
N ALA A 551 -11.19 -14.43 -5.32
CA ALA A 551 -11.06 -13.24 -4.47
C ALA A 551 -10.43 -12.07 -5.24
#